data_3a836f5819b52d7e50e15d301e1ce0a4
#
_entry.id   3a836f5819b52d7e50e15d301e1ce0a4
#
_cell.length_a   1.000
_cell.length_b   1.000
_cell.length_c   1.000
_cell.angle_alpha   90.00
_cell.angle_beta   90.00
_cell.angle_gamma   90.00
#
_symmetry.space_group_name_H-M   'P 1'
#
loop_
_entity.id
_entity.type
_entity.pdbx_description
1 polymer ?
#
loop_
_entity_poly.entity_id
_entity_poly.type
_entity_poly.pdbx_seq_one_letter_code
_entity_poly.pdbx_strand_id
1 'polypeptide(L)'
;TTDMTVVAGSQYSYSVDKCLFMPAEFTGGLEYNFDELKDEMLGYNRIVDQTVHIGSLFLQNEWKNEKWSFLIGGRFDKHNLIDHLIFSPRANVRFNPTEDINLRLSYSSGFRAPQAFDEDLHVAAVGGEVAIIQLAEDLKEEKSKSISASADFYHRFGPVQLNLLVEGFYTDLSDVFFLQEKGHDDQGNLIMERRNKDGARVMGVNLEGKMAYAWLQLQAGATIQRSR
;
A
#
# COMPACT_ATOMS: atom_id res chain seq x y z
N THR A 1 4.13 -7.10 26.46
CA THR A 1 3.49 -6.49 25.28
C THR A 1 1.99 -6.75 25.31
N THR A 2 1.20 -5.73 25.10
CA THR A 2 -0.26 -5.81 24.89
C THR A 2 -0.57 -5.05 23.62
N ASP A 3 -1.35 -5.68 22.73
CA ASP A 3 -1.79 -5.11 21.47
C ASP A 3 -3.29 -5.34 21.31
N MET A 4 -4.02 -4.30 20.89
CA MET A 4 -5.44 -4.37 20.63
C MET A 4 -5.78 -3.58 19.37
N THR A 5 -6.27 -4.26 18.34
CA THR A 5 -6.70 -3.65 17.08
C THR A 5 -8.21 -3.85 16.89
N VAL A 6 -8.93 -2.78 16.57
CA VAL A 6 -10.35 -2.81 16.22
C VAL A 6 -10.54 -2.09 14.89
N VAL A 7 -11.16 -2.77 13.93
CA VAL A 7 -11.52 -2.22 12.62
C VAL A 7 -13.03 -2.34 12.44
N ALA A 8 -13.68 -1.23 12.14
CA ALA A 8 -15.11 -1.20 11.82
C ALA A 8 -15.32 -0.34 10.57
N GLY A 9 -16.19 -0.81 9.68
CA GLY A 9 -16.49 -0.07 8.47
C GLY A 9 -17.85 -0.40 7.88
N SER A 10 -18.32 0.51 7.02
CA SER A 10 -19.51 0.33 6.22
C SER A 10 -19.27 0.84 4.81
N GLN A 11 -19.84 0.15 3.84
CA GLN A 11 -19.79 0.52 2.44
C GLN A 11 -21.17 0.38 1.81
N TYR A 12 -21.47 1.31 0.93
CA TYR A 12 -22.67 1.29 0.11
C TYR A 12 -22.30 1.52 -1.35
N SER A 13 -22.90 0.70 -2.25
CA SER A 13 -22.77 0.84 -3.70
C SER A 13 -24.13 1.06 -4.33
N TYR A 14 -24.18 1.97 -5.29
CA TYR A 14 -25.40 2.32 -6.03
C TYR A 14 -25.11 2.39 -7.52
N SER A 15 -25.80 1.54 -8.30
CA SER A 15 -25.65 1.49 -9.75
C SER A 15 -26.73 2.34 -10.44
N VAL A 16 -26.34 3.04 -11.47
CA VAL A 16 -27.24 3.83 -12.35
C VAL A 16 -27.02 3.43 -13.81
N ASP A 17 -28.11 3.32 -14.56
CA ASP A 17 -28.08 2.90 -15.96
C ASP A 17 -27.32 3.89 -16.86
N LYS A 18 -27.30 5.17 -16.48
CA LYS A 18 -26.55 6.20 -17.19
C LYS A 18 -26.14 7.34 -16.24
N CYS A 19 -24.86 7.62 -16.23
CA CYS A 19 -24.28 8.80 -15.59
C CYS A 19 -23.29 9.43 -16.58
N LEU A 20 -23.56 10.65 -17.03
CA LEU A 20 -22.80 11.36 -18.08
C LEU A 20 -22.87 10.61 -19.42
N PHE A 21 -22.00 9.66 -19.68
CA PHE A 21 -21.83 8.99 -20.98
C PHE A 21 -21.96 7.46 -20.94
N MET A 22 -21.94 6.84 -19.74
CA MET A 22 -22.00 5.38 -19.56
C MET A 22 -22.85 5.00 -18.32
N PRO A 23 -23.25 3.73 -18.19
CA PRO A 23 -23.64 3.17 -16.90
C PRO A 23 -22.56 3.40 -15.86
N ALA A 24 -22.95 3.68 -14.62
CA ALA A 24 -22.01 3.97 -13.55
C ALA A 24 -22.40 3.31 -12.23
N GLU A 25 -21.38 3.06 -11.40
CA GLU A 25 -21.53 2.55 -10.05
C GLU A 25 -20.80 3.50 -9.10
N PHE A 26 -21.57 4.12 -8.21
CA PHE A 26 -21.07 4.95 -7.13
C PHE A 26 -20.86 4.07 -5.90
N THR A 27 -19.68 4.15 -5.31
CA THR A 27 -19.36 3.47 -4.06
C THR A 27 -18.82 4.47 -3.06
N GLY A 28 -19.38 4.47 -1.86
CA GLY A 28 -18.90 5.27 -0.75
C GLY A 28 -18.89 4.49 0.54
N GLY A 29 -18.02 4.83 1.45
CA GLY A 29 -17.95 4.15 2.74
C GLY A 29 -17.17 4.93 3.78
N LEU A 30 -17.39 4.50 5.01
CA LEU A 30 -16.70 4.98 6.20
C LEU A 30 -15.93 3.81 6.82
N GLU A 31 -14.78 4.11 7.37
CA GLU A 31 -13.95 3.14 8.09
C GLU A 31 -13.37 3.82 9.33
N TYR A 32 -13.28 3.09 10.41
CA TYR A 32 -12.62 3.50 11.62
C TYR A 32 -11.67 2.40 12.07
N ASN A 33 -10.41 2.77 12.27
CA ASN A 33 -9.37 1.92 12.81
C ASN A 33 -8.93 2.46 14.17
N PHE A 34 -8.88 1.56 15.13
CA PHE A 34 -8.30 1.78 16.45
C PHE A 34 -7.19 0.78 16.66
N ASP A 35 -6.04 1.24 17.12
CA ASP A 35 -4.89 0.42 17.43
C ASP A 35 -4.24 0.94 18.72
N GLU A 36 -4.08 0.08 19.72
CA GLU A 36 -3.43 0.36 20.99
C GLU A 36 -2.28 -0.61 21.17
N LEU A 37 -1.07 -0.08 21.26
CA LEU A 37 0.15 -0.82 21.43
C LEU A 37 0.82 -0.40 22.72
N LYS A 38 1.00 -1.35 23.65
CA LYS A 38 1.77 -1.13 24.88
C LYS A 38 2.82 -2.20 25.03
N ASP A 39 4.07 -1.79 25.06
CA ASP A 39 5.20 -2.67 25.30
C ASP A 39 6.13 -2.13 26.39
N GLU A 40 6.37 -2.90 27.43
CA GLU A 40 7.21 -2.56 28.55
C GLU A 40 8.45 -3.48 28.57
N MET A 41 9.61 -2.91 28.25
CA MET A 41 10.91 -3.58 28.29
C MET A 41 11.69 -3.11 29.51
N LEU A 42 11.35 -3.63 30.66
CA LEU A 42 11.90 -3.20 31.98
C LEU A 42 13.43 -3.32 32.06
N GLY A 43 14.01 -4.34 31.39
CA GLY A 43 15.47 -4.54 31.36
C GLY A 43 16.24 -3.44 30.60
N TYR A 44 15.55 -2.66 29.77
CA TYR A 44 16.11 -1.56 28.96
C TYR A 44 15.51 -0.20 29.35
N ASN A 45 14.73 -0.15 30.44
CA ASN A 45 14.02 1.06 30.89
C ASN A 45 13.23 1.74 29.75
N ARG A 46 12.59 0.92 28.89
CA ARG A 46 11.86 1.36 27.72
C ARG A 46 10.38 1.01 27.84
N ILE A 47 9.55 1.99 27.51
CA ILE A 47 8.10 1.83 27.38
C ILE A 47 7.69 2.39 26.02
N VAL A 48 7.00 1.60 25.22
CA VAL A 48 6.24 2.04 24.04
C VAL A 48 4.78 2.01 24.44
N ASP A 49 4.11 3.15 24.43
CA ASP A 49 2.68 3.27 24.71
C ASP A 49 2.10 4.22 23.67
N GLN A 50 1.38 3.67 22.69
CA GLN A 50 0.84 4.41 21.59
C GLN A 50 -0.58 3.99 21.27
N THR A 51 -1.46 4.97 21.14
CA THR A 51 -2.84 4.79 20.71
C THR A 51 -3.06 5.51 19.39
N VAL A 52 -3.52 4.77 18.39
CA VAL A 52 -3.80 5.25 17.04
C VAL A 52 -5.28 5.21 16.75
N HIS A 53 -5.80 6.31 16.21
CA HIS A 53 -7.17 6.44 15.72
C HIS A 53 -7.14 6.93 14.28
N ILE A 54 -7.80 6.21 13.37
CA ILE A 54 -7.92 6.63 11.97
C ILE A 54 -9.40 6.60 11.60
N GLY A 55 -9.97 7.77 11.32
CA GLY A 55 -11.28 7.90 10.70
C GLY A 55 -11.14 8.15 9.21
N SER A 56 -11.84 7.39 8.38
CA SER A 56 -11.71 7.44 6.93
C SER A 56 -13.06 7.55 6.24
N LEU A 57 -13.07 8.35 5.18
CA LEU A 57 -14.17 8.43 4.21
C LEU A 57 -13.60 8.13 2.83
N PHE A 58 -14.20 7.21 2.08
CA PHE A 58 -13.84 7.01 0.68
C PHE A 58 -15.06 7.14 -0.23
N LEU A 59 -14.82 7.70 -1.41
CA LEU A 59 -15.79 7.86 -2.46
C LEU A 59 -15.15 7.49 -3.79
N GLN A 60 -15.89 6.76 -4.62
CA GLN A 60 -15.47 6.45 -5.98
C GLN A 60 -16.67 6.33 -6.92
N ASN A 61 -16.39 6.54 -8.18
CA ASN A 61 -17.31 6.23 -9.26
C ASN A 61 -16.60 5.43 -10.35
N GLU A 62 -17.25 4.38 -10.83
CA GLU A 62 -16.81 3.59 -11.96
C GLU A 62 -17.85 3.71 -13.09
N TRP A 63 -17.44 4.20 -14.26
CA TRP A 63 -18.18 4.12 -15.50
C TRP A 63 -17.72 2.90 -16.27
N LYS A 64 -18.63 2.00 -16.64
CA LYS A 64 -18.23 0.76 -17.33
C LYS A 64 -19.19 0.32 -18.42
N ASN A 65 -18.62 -0.25 -19.47
CA ASN A 65 -19.29 -1.04 -20.49
C ASN A 65 -18.43 -2.27 -20.87
N GLU A 66 -18.79 -2.99 -21.93
CA GLU A 66 -18.05 -4.19 -22.36
C GLU A 66 -16.59 -3.91 -22.68
N LYS A 67 -16.28 -2.77 -23.32
CA LYS A 67 -14.93 -2.42 -23.77
C LYS A 67 -14.15 -1.53 -22.81
N TRP A 68 -14.82 -0.63 -22.10
CA TRP A 68 -14.18 0.40 -21.28
C TRP A 68 -14.65 0.34 -19.83
N SER A 69 -13.73 0.61 -18.92
CA SER A 69 -14.03 0.99 -17.55
C SER A 69 -13.14 2.17 -17.16
N PHE A 70 -13.75 3.18 -16.55
CA PHE A 70 -13.08 4.36 -15.99
C PHE A 70 -13.47 4.47 -14.52
N LEU A 71 -12.51 4.35 -13.63
CA LEU A 71 -12.70 4.52 -12.20
C LEU A 71 -11.95 5.76 -11.73
N ILE A 72 -12.63 6.61 -10.98
CA ILE A 72 -12.03 7.72 -10.25
C ILE A 72 -12.54 7.65 -8.82
N GLY A 73 -11.65 7.82 -7.86
CA GLY A 73 -12.02 7.85 -6.45
C GLY A 73 -10.97 8.53 -5.60
N GLY A 74 -11.30 8.68 -4.33
CA GLY A 74 -10.40 9.22 -3.35
C GLY A 74 -10.80 8.79 -1.95
N ARG A 75 -9.82 8.74 -1.07
CA ARG A 75 -9.95 8.46 0.35
C ARG A 75 -9.44 9.66 1.13
N PHE A 76 -10.17 10.03 2.15
CA PHE A 76 -9.83 11.04 3.12
C PHE A 76 -9.61 10.37 4.46
N ASP A 77 -8.42 10.52 5.02
CA ASP A 77 -8.03 9.92 6.28
C ASP A 77 -7.69 11.00 7.30
N LYS A 78 -8.28 10.92 8.49
CA LYS A 78 -7.88 11.70 9.66
C LYS A 78 -7.24 10.77 10.68
N HIS A 79 -5.94 10.93 10.85
CA HIS A 79 -5.11 10.20 11.78
C HIS A 79 -4.83 11.08 13.00
N ASN A 80 -4.85 10.53 14.23
CA ASN A 80 -4.60 11.32 15.43
C ASN A 80 -3.16 11.84 15.56
N LEU A 81 -2.19 11.14 14.97
CA LEU A 81 -0.78 11.56 14.97
C LEU A 81 -0.42 12.52 13.82
N ILE A 82 -1.40 12.95 13.01
CA ILE A 82 -1.19 13.82 11.83
C ILE A 82 -2.18 14.97 11.91
N ASP A 83 -1.67 16.20 11.91
CA ASP A 83 -2.49 17.39 12.13
C ASP A 83 -3.47 17.71 11.00
N HIS A 84 -3.13 17.33 9.76
CA HIS A 84 -3.94 17.60 8.58
C HIS A 84 -4.73 16.38 8.12
N LEU A 85 -5.69 16.62 7.24
CA LEU A 85 -6.44 15.58 6.55
C LEU A 85 -5.60 15.07 5.37
N ILE A 86 -5.46 13.74 5.26
CA ILE A 86 -4.73 13.11 4.16
C ILE A 86 -5.73 12.76 3.06
N PHE A 87 -5.39 13.13 1.84
CA PHE A 87 -6.15 12.80 0.65
C PHE A 87 -5.37 11.85 -0.25
N SER A 88 -5.94 10.67 -0.51
CA SER A 88 -5.36 9.61 -1.33
C SER A 88 -6.22 9.37 -2.57
N PRO A 89 -5.93 10.06 -3.70
CA PRO A 89 -6.63 9.84 -4.96
C PRO A 89 -6.25 8.52 -5.63
N ARG A 90 -7.20 7.97 -6.40
CA ARG A 90 -6.96 6.84 -7.30
C ARG A 90 -7.72 7.00 -8.60
N ALA A 91 -7.15 6.49 -9.68
CA ALA A 91 -7.80 6.40 -10.97
C ALA A 91 -7.38 5.10 -11.68
N ASN A 92 -8.30 4.51 -12.43
CA ASN A 92 -8.03 3.32 -13.21
C ASN A 92 -8.77 3.43 -14.55
N VAL A 93 -8.09 3.06 -15.62
CA VAL A 93 -8.67 2.92 -16.95
C VAL A 93 -8.42 1.50 -17.43
N ARG A 94 -9.47 0.82 -17.86
CA ARG A 94 -9.39 -0.48 -18.51
C ARG A 94 -9.97 -0.39 -19.91
N PHE A 95 -9.29 -1.01 -20.85
CA PHE A 95 -9.73 -1.11 -22.24
C PHE A 95 -9.58 -2.55 -22.73
N ASN A 96 -10.68 -3.13 -23.19
CA ASN A 96 -10.75 -4.46 -23.79
C ASN A 96 -11.00 -4.29 -25.29
N PRO A 97 -9.97 -4.18 -26.15
CA PRO A 97 -10.16 -4.07 -27.60
C PRO A 97 -10.81 -5.33 -28.17
N THR A 98 -10.51 -6.49 -27.61
CA THR A 98 -11.09 -7.80 -27.91
C THR A 98 -11.38 -8.55 -26.62
N GLU A 99 -12.03 -9.71 -26.70
CA GLU A 99 -12.24 -10.62 -25.55
C GLU A 99 -10.92 -11.20 -25.00
N ASP A 100 -9.90 -11.25 -25.85
CA ASP A 100 -8.60 -11.84 -25.53
C ASP A 100 -7.56 -10.84 -25.03
N ILE A 101 -7.85 -9.54 -25.07
CA ILE A 101 -6.89 -8.48 -24.70
C ILE A 101 -7.51 -7.55 -23.67
N ASN A 102 -6.82 -7.40 -22.53
CA ASN A 102 -7.17 -6.44 -21.51
C ASN A 102 -5.98 -5.50 -21.26
N LEU A 103 -6.18 -4.24 -21.52
CA LEU A 103 -5.20 -3.18 -21.24
C LEU A 103 -5.67 -2.38 -20.02
N ARG A 104 -4.73 -2.06 -19.12
CA ARG A 104 -5.05 -1.34 -17.89
C ARG A 104 -4.00 -0.29 -17.59
N LEU A 105 -4.44 0.87 -17.15
CA LEU A 105 -3.62 1.95 -16.61
C LEU A 105 -4.18 2.33 -15.26
N SER A 106 -3.32 2.38 -14.24
CA SER A 106 -3.71 2.68 -12.87
C SER A 106 -2.83 3.77 -12.28
N TYR A 107 -3.44 4.63 -11.49
CA TYR A 107 -2.78 5.60 -10.62
C TYR A 107 -3.35 5.47 -9.21
N SER A 108 -2.49 5.48 -8.20
CA SER A 108 -2.90 5.55 -6.81
C SER A 108 -1.88 6.29 -5.96
N SER A 109 -2.35 6.91 -4.89
CA SER A 109 -1.49 7.40 -3.83
C SER A 109 -1.89 6.77 -2.50
N GLY A 110 -0.93 6.76 -1.56
CA GLY A 110 -1.12 6.24 -0.22
C GLY A 110 -0.14 6.88 0.75
N PHE A 111 -0.26 6.55 2.02
CA PHE A 111 0.63 7.04 3.07
C PHE A 111 0.91 5.94 4.10
N ARG A 112 1.99 6.13 4.86
CA ARG A 112 2.33 5.37 6.06
C ARG A 112 2.49 6.35 7.21
N ALA A 113 1.74 6.14 8.27
CA ALA A 113 1.70 7.06 9.41
C ALA A 113 3.00 7.03 10.23
N PRO A 114 3.33 8.13 10.95
CA PRO A 114 4.51 8.22 11.83
C PRO A 114 4.24 7.55 13.19
N GLN A 115 3.86 6.28 13.17
CA GLN A 115 3.57 5.50 14.37
C GLN A 115 4.69 4.50 14.67
N ALA A 116 4.70 3.94 15.87
CA ALA A 116 5.56 2.82 16.21
C ALA A 116 5.11 1.58 15.40
N PHE A 117 6.06 0.79 14.95
CA PHE A 117 5.84 -0.44 14.20
C PHE A 117 6.49 -1.62 14.94
N ASP A 118 6.17 -2.83 14.52
CA ASP A 118 6.73 -4.04 15.15
C ASP A 118 8.26 -4.02 15.21
N GLU A 119 8.93 -3.46 14.21
CA GLU A 119 10.40 -3.34 14.19
C GLU A 119 10.94 -2.48 15.33
N ASP A 120 10.14 -1.51 15.81
CA ASP A 120 10.53 -0.61 16.91
C ASP A 120 10.49 -1.31 18.28
N LEU A 121 9.76 -2.41 18.39
CA LEU A 121 9.62 -3.21 19.60
C LEU A 121 10.77 -4.19 19.77
N HIS A 122 11.41 -4.59 18.68
CA HIS A 122 12.48 -5.57 18.73
C HIS A 122 13.80 -4.90 19.13
N VAL A 123 14.36 -5.36 20.22
CA VAL A 123 15.75 -5.07 20.56
C VAL A 123 16.63 -5.94 19.65
N ALA A 124 17.16 -5.33 18.58
CA ALA A 124 17.99 -6.05 17.64
C ALA A 124 19.42 -6.17 18.17
N ALA A 125 19.95 -7.38 18.21
CA ALA A 125 21.37 -7.60 18.43
C ALA A 125 22.11 -7.53 17.09
N VAL A 126 22.63 -6.36 16.75
CA VAL A 126 23.44 -6.16 15.53
C VAL A 126 24.91 -6.19 15.92
N GLY A 127 25.65 -7.21 15.45
CA GLY A 127 27.08 -7.32 15.75
C GLY A 127 27.43 -7.55 17.23
N GLY A 128 26.45 -7.99 18.06
CA GLY A 128 26.65 -8.19 19.50
C GLY A 128 26.25 -7.00 20.36
N GLU A 129 25.83 -5.89 19.77
CA GLU A 129 25.32 -4.71 20.45
C GLU A 129 23.76 -4.69 20.40
N VAL A 130 23.17 -4.21 21.49
CA VAL A 130 21.72 -4.03 21.56
C VAL A 130 21.36 -2.70 20.92
N ALA A 131 20.46 -2.72 19.92
CA ALA A 131 19.94 -1.53 19.27
C ALA A 131 18.51 -1.23 19.73
N ILE A 132 18.26 0.00 20.18
CA ILE A 132 16.96 0.51 20.60
C ILE A 132 16.48 1.55 19.59
N ILE A 133 15.30 1.35 19.01
CA ILE A 133 14.73 2.27 18.02
C ILE A 133 13.82 3.28 18.73
N GLN A 134 14.00 4.57 18.43
CA GLN A 134 13.18 5.68 18.89
C GLN A 134 12.57 6.41 17.69
N LEU A 135 11.40 7.03 17.86
CA LEU A 135 10.80 7.88 16.85
C LEU A 135 11.28 9.33 17.04
N ALA A 136 11.62 10.01 15.95
CA ALA A 136 11.94 11.43 15.97
C ALA A 136 10.68 12.24 16.29
N GLU A 137 10.82 13.33 17.04
CA GLU A 137 9.71 14.21 17.42
C GLU A 137 9.05 14.89 16.20
N ASP A 138 9.82 15.11 15.13
CA ASP A 138 9.41 15.75 13.89
C ASP A 138 9.04 14.75 12.78
N LEU A 139 8.85 13.47 13.12
CA LEU A 139 8.53 12.42 12.17
C LEU A 139 7.18 12.68 11.48
N LYS A 140 7.20 12.72 10.14
CA LYS A 140 6.04 12.94 9.28
C LYS A 140 5.61 11.63 8.61
N GLU A 141 4.42 11.64 8.05
CA GLU A 141 3.96 10.52 7.24
C GLU A 141 4.82 10.32 5.97
N GLU A 142 5.14 9.09 5.67
CA GLU A 142 5.70 8.69 4.38
C GLU A 142 4.57 8.66 3.33
N LYS A 143 4.82 9.17 2.13
CA LYS A 143 3.83 9.21 1.04
C LYS A 143 4.30 8.42 -0.17
N SER A 144 3.36 7.79 -0.85
CA SER A 144 3.59 7.08 -2.11
C SER A 144 2.69 7.57 -3.22
N LYS A 145 3.24 7.62 -4.45
CA LYS A 145 2.48 7.82 -5.69
C LYS A 145 2.92 6.75 -6.67
N SER A 146 1.95 5.96 -7.13
CA SER A 146 2.22 4.84 -8.02
C SER A 146 1.45 4.96 -9.31
N ILE A 147 2.10 4.65 -10.43
CA ILE A 147 1.48 4.46 -11.72
C ILE A 147 1.86 3.08 -12.25
N SER A 148 0.90 2.33 -12.79
CA SER A 148 1.18 1.08 -13.48
C SER A 148 0.39 0.97 -14.77
N ALA A 149 0.98 0.28 -15.76
CA ALA A 149 0.33 -0.04 -17.01
C ALA A 149 0.51 -1.53 -17.28
N SER A 150 -0.57 -2.24 -17.58
CA SER A 150 -0.52 -3.67 -17.87
C SER A 150 -1.28 -4.05 -19.14
N ALA A 151 -0.82 -5.14 -19.75
CA ALA A 151 -1.47 -5.80 -20.85
C ALA A 151 -1.59 -7.30 -20.54
N ASP A 152 -2.82 -7.79 -20.54
CA ASP A 152 -3.18 -9.19 -20.40
C ASP A 152 -3.62 -9.73 -21.77
N PHE A 153 -3.01 -10.84 -22.17
CA PHE A 153 -3.31 -11.55 -23.40
C PHE A 153 -3.82 -12.95 -23.08
N TYR A 154 -5.00 -13.26 -23.53
CA TYR A 154 -5.61 -14.58 -23.40
C TYR A 154 -5.69 -15.22 -24.77
N HIS A 155 -5.34 -16.49 -24.86
CA HIS A 155 -5.51 -17.23 -26.10
C HIS A 155 -5.84 -18.69 -25.83
N ARG A 156 -6.74 -19.24 -26.66
CA ARG A 156 -7.13 -20.65 -26.58
C ARG A 156 -6.76 -21.37 -27.87
N PHE A 157 -5.90 -22.38 -27.75
CA PHE A 157 -5.55 -23.33 -28.81
C PHE A 157 -6.21 -24.68 -28.54
N GLY A 158 -7.40 -24.91 -29.05
CA GLY A 158 -8.15 -26.12 -28.73
C GLY A 158 -8.36 -26.31 -27.23
N PRO A 159 -7.83 -27.38 -26.59
CA PRO A 159 -7.97 -27.58 -25.15
C PRO A 159 -6.95 -26.80 -24.30
N VAL A 160 -5.97 -26.14 -24.91
CA VAL A 160 -4.93 -25.38 -24.21
C VAL A 160 -5.39 -23.93 -24.03
N GLN A 161 -5.34 -23.44 -22.82
CA GLN A 161 -5.57 -22.03 -22.48
C GLN A 161 -4.24 -21.39 -22.09
N LEU A 162 -3.94 -20.25 -22.69
CA LEU A 162 -2.75 -19.44 -22.41
C LEU A 162 -3.17 -18.07 -21.89
N ASN A 163 -2.41 -17.57 -20.92
CA ASN A 163 -2.48 -16.18 -20.48
C ASN A 163 -1.04 -15.64 -20.33
N LEU A 164 -0.82 -14.44 -20.82
CA LEU A 164 0.42 -13.69 -20.67
C LEU A 164 0.09 -12.32 -20.13
N LEU A 165 0.63 -11.98 -18.96
CA LEU A 165 0.58 -10.66 -18.35
C LEU A 165 1.94 -9.98 -18.48
N VAL A 166 1.92 -8.73 -18.94
CA VAL A 166 3.05 -7.81 -18.88
C VAL A 166 2.60 -6.56 -18.14
N GLU A 167 3.32 -6.17 -17.09
CA GLU A 167 3.03 -4.98 -16.31
C GLU A 167 4.31 -4.16 -16.11
N GLY A 168 4.26 -2.86 -16.41
CA GLY A 168 5.25 -1.88 -16.01
C GLY A 168 4.74 -1.05 -14.85
N PHE A 169 5.57 -0.77 -13.86
CA PHE A 169 5.22 0.05 -12.70
C PHE A 169 6.30 1.07 -12.34
N TYR A 170 5.84 2.18 -11.77
CA TYR A 170 6.68 3.23 -11.21
C TYR A 170 6.04 3.75 -9.93
N THR A 171 6.82 3.78 -8.84
CA THR A 171 6.41 4.32 -7.55
C THR A 171 7.42 5.35 -7.08
N ASP A 172 6.93 6.53 -6.74
CA ASP A 172 7.69 7.62 -6.09
C ASP A 172 7.30 7.68 -4.62
N LEU A 173 8.27 7.56 -3.74
CA LEU A 173 8.12 7.66 -2.29
C LEU A 173 8.72 8.99 -1.84
N SER A 174 8.04 9.71 -0.96
CA SER A 174 8.53 10.92 -0.32
C SER A 174 8.47 10.80 1.21
N ASP A 175 9.36 11.51 1.88
CA ASP A 175 9.49 11.46 3.34
C ASP A 175 9.71 10.03 3.88
N VAL A 176 10.56 9.24 3.19
CA VAL A 176 10.78 7.81 3.47
C VAL A 176 11.38 7.61 4.85
N PHE A 177 10.86 6.65 5.60
CA PHE A 177 11.40 6.28 6.90
C PHE A 177 12.76 5.60 6.78
N PHE A 178 13.73 6.06 7.55
CA PHE A 178 15.04 5.43 7.69
C PHE A 178 15.51 5.46 9.13
N LEU A 179 16.42 4.59 9.50
CA LEU A 179 17.05 4.54 10.81
C LEU A 179 18.39 5.27 10.76
N GLN A 180 18.58 6.22 11.67
CA GLN A 180 19.81 6.96 11.86
C GLN A 180 20.39 6.60 13.22
N GLU A 181 21.68 6.30 13.27
CA GLU A 181 22.40 6.13 14.52
C GLU A 181 22.55 7.47 15.25
N LYS A 182 22.23 7.47 16.55
CA LYS A 182 22.31 8.63 17.45
C LYS A 182 23.45 8.52 18.45
N GLY A 183 24.04 7.34 18.62
CA GLY A 183 25.05 7.03 19.62
C GLY A 183 24.56 5.96 20.60
N HIS A 184 25.10 5.96 21.80
CA HIS A 184 24.80 4.95 22.82
C HIS A 184 24.16 5.61 24.05
N ASP A 185 23.32 4.85 24.74
CA ASP A 185 22.80 5.24 26.04
C ASP A 185 23.83 5.01 27.15
N ASP A 186 23.49 5.38 28.39
CA ASP A 186 24.34 5.22 29.56
C ASP A 186 24.62 3.73 29.91
N GLN A 187 23.88 2.79 29.31
CA GLN A 187 24.02 1.34 29.50
C GLN A 187 24.84 0.70 28.37
N GLY A 188 25.27 1.50 27.36
CA GLY A 188 26.02 1.04 26.20
C GLY A 188 25.14 0.47 25.06
N ASN A 189 23.81 0.62 25.12
CA ASN A 189 22.94 0.20 24.04
C ASN A 189 22.98 1.21 22.88
N LEU A 190 23.02 0.73 21.64
CA LEU A 190 22.97 1.57 20.45
C LEU A 190 21.57 2.19 20.30
N ILE A 191 21.52 3.53 20.19
CA ILE A 191 20.28 4.25 19.93
C ILE A 191 20.16 4.54 18.43
N MET A 192 19.09 4.00 17.84
CA MET A 192 18.67 4.28 16.47
C MET A 192 17.43 5.16 16.50
N GLU A 193 17.39 6.19 15.66
CA GLU A 193 16.24 7.08 15.53
C GLU A 193 15.59 6.91 14.17
N ARG A 194 14.28 6.63 14.16
CA ARG A 194 13.48 6.62 12.92
C ARG A 194 13.15 8.05 12.54
N ARG A 195 13.56 8.44 11.34
CA ARG A 195 13.38 9.77 10.77
C ARG A 195 12.89 9.71 9.33
N ASN A 196 12.44 10.84 8.79
CA ASN A 196 12.23 10.98 7.36
C ASN A 196 13.53 11.34 6.65
N LYS A 197 13.67 10.83 5.44
CA LYS A 197 14.73 11.16 4.48
C LYS A 197 14.09 11.52 3.14
N ASP A 198 14.89 12.10 2.26
CA ASP A 198 14.52 12.29 0.85
C ASP A 198 13.93 11.04 0.24
N GLY A 199 13.08 11.22 -0.77
CA GLY A 199 12.31 10.16 -1.35
C GLY A 199 13.13 9.02 -1.97
N ALA A 200 12.44 7.94 -2.25
CA ALA A 200 12.97 6.81 -3.02
C ALA A 200 12.06 6.54 -4.23
N ARG A 201 12.63 5.95 -5.27
CA ARG A 201 11.90 5.57 -6.48
C ARG A 201 12.08 4.10 -6.77
N VAL A 202 10.97 3.43 -7.05
CA VAL A 202 10.97 2.03 -7.44
C VAL A 202 10.29 1.92 -8.80
N MET A 203 10.92 1.26 -9.75
CA MET A 203 10.34 1.00 -11.06
C MET A 203 10.72 -0.39 -11.54
N GLY A 204 9.84 -0.99 -12.32
CA GLY A 204 10.12 -2.33 -12.83
C GLY A 204 9.10 -2.82 -13.83
N VAL A 205 9.33 -4.07 -14.24
CA VAL A 205 8.47 -4.82 -15.14
C VAL A 205 8.22 -6.20 -14.55
N ASN A 206 6.94 -6.59 -14.53
CA ASN A 206 6.47 -7.93 -14.18
C ASN A 206 6.08 -8.65 -15.47
N LEU A 207 6.48 -9.91 -15.58
CA LEU A 207 6.06 -10.84 -16.62
C LEU A 207 5.47 -12.07 -15.95
N GLU A 208 4.30 -12.50 -16.37
CA GLU A 208 3.66 -13.73 -15.88
C GLU A 208 3.05 -14.49 -17.04
N GLY A 209 3.33 -15.78 -17.12
CA GLY A 209 2.73 -16.70 -18.07
C GLY A 209 1.99 -17.82 -17.36
N LYS A 210 0.77 -18.13 -17.82
CA LYS A 210 -0.05 -19.24 -17.34
C LYS A 210 -0.45 -20.12 -18.52
N MET A 211 -0.40 -21.42 -18.33
CA MET A 211 -0.91 -22.40 -19.27
C MET A 211 -1.79 -23.41 -18.53
N ALA A 212 -2.96 -23.69 -19.07
CA ALA A 212 -3.83 -24.76 -18.58
C ALA A 212 -4.18 -25.73 -19.70
N TYR A 213 -4.01 -27.04 -19.45
CA TYR A 213 -4.36 -28.14 -20.35
C TYR A 213 -4.91 -29.31 -19.53
N ALA A 214 -6.18 -29.62 -19.72
CA ALA A 214 -6.85 -30.70 -18.98
C ALA A 214 -6.65 -30.55 -17.45
N TRP A 215 -5.87 -31.46 -16.86
CA TRP A 215 -5.54 -31.47 -15.42
C TRP A 215 -4.24 -30.73 -15.08
N LEU A 216 -3.46 -30.32 -16.08
CA LEU A 216 -2.16 -29.66 -15.89
C LEU A 216 -2.34 -28.14 -15.92
N GLN A 217 -1.83 -27.46 -14.89
CA GLN A 217 -1.69 -26.01 -14.85
C GLN A 217 -0.23 -25.66 -14.57
N LEU A 218 0.34 -24.79 -15.37
CA LEU A 218 1.69 -24.25 -15.21
C LEU A 218 1.61 -22.74 -15.10
N GLN A 219 2.40 -22.17 -14.18
CA GLN A 219 2.57 -20.74 -14.04
C GLN A 219 4.04 -20.44 -13.81
N ALA A 220 4.53 -19.42 -14.50
CA ALA A 220 5.87 -18.87 -14.31
C ALA A 220 5.81 -17.35 -14.34
N GLY A 221 6.65 -16.72 -13.53
CA GLY A 221 6.73 -15.27 -13.48
C GLY A 221 8.16 -14.79 -13.23
N ALA A 222 8.43 -13.58 -13.67
CA ALA A 222 9.68 -12.87 -13.44
C ALA A 222 9.43 -11.40 -13.19
N THR A 223 10.16 -10.82 -12.24
CA THR A 223 10.16 -9.38 -11.95
C THR A 223 11.56 -8.83 -12.10
N ILE A 224 11.68 -7.75 -12.87
CA ILE A 224 12.91 -6.97 -12.98
C ILE A 224 12.60 -5.59 -12.43
N GLN A 225 13.28 -5.20 -11.35
CA GLN A 225 13.05 -3.91 -10.71
C GLN A 225 14.35 -3.19 -10.37
N ARG A 226 14.24 -1.87 -10.24
CA ARG A 226 15.30 -0.98 -9.81
C ARG A 226 14.75 -0.01 -8.78
N SER A 227 15.50 0.16 -7.68
CA SER A 227 15.28 1.22 -6.67
C SER A 227 16.42 2.25 -6.72
N ARG A 228 16.11 3.50 -6.42
CA ARG A 228 17.08 4.60 -6.27
C ARG A 228 16.69 5.50 -5.13
#